data_5ff31776dfe99311bc88dc5c04539599
#
_entry.id   5ff31776dfe99311bc88dc5c04539599
#
_cell.length_a   1.000
_cell.length_b   1.000
_cell.length_c   1.000
_cell.angle_alpha   90.00
_cell.angle_beta   90.00
_cell.angle_gamma   90.00
#
_symmetry.space_group_name_H-M   'P 1'
#
loop_
_entity.id
_entity.type
_entity.pdbx_description
1 polymer ?
#
loop_
_entity_poly.entity_id
_entity_poly.type
_entity_poly.pdbx_seq_one_letter_code
_entity_poly.pdbx_strand_id
1 'polypeptide(L)'
;TDAKLKQNPQEWVSTEPGITNDAARYLASLNPMAVGSDTWGVGAVPPIEGDKVFYDHVTLIKENGIYILETMNTGRLASEGVSEFLFVLGQAKLKGAVQMIINPVALW
;
A
#
# COMPACT_ATOMS: atom_id res chain seq x y z
N THR A 1 -2.05 -11.96 -3.23
CA THR A 1 -0.69 -11.66 -3.77
C THR A 1 0.28 -12.80 -3.58
N ASP A 2 0.38 -13.42 -2.41
CA ASP A 2 1.29 -14.57 -2.15
C ASP A 2 1.08 -15.74 -3.11
N ALA A 3 -0.17 -16.04 -3.46
CA ALA A 3 -0.48 -17.11 -4.41
C ALA A 3 0.07 -16.78 -5.81
N LYS A 4 -0.09 -15.54 -6.27
CA LYS A 4 0.40 -15.09 -7.57
C LYS A 4 1.93 -15.07 -7.61
N LEU A 5 2.58 -14.58 -6.56
CA LEU A 5 4.04 -14.60 -6.43
C LEU A 5 4.61 -16.02 -6.54
N LYS A 6 3.99 -17.00 -5.90
CA LYS A 6 4.42 -18.41 -5.93
C LYS A 6 4.17 -19.09 -7.28
N GLN A 7 3.07 -18.74 -7.95
CA GLN A 7 2.67 -19.35 -9.22
C GLN A 7 3.38 -18.72 -10.43
N ASN A 8 3.51 -17.42 -10.47
CA ASN A 8 4.13 -16.67 -11.57
C ASN A 8 4.83 -15.41 -11.09
N PRO A 9 6.09 -15.50 -10.63
CA PRO A 9 6.83 -14.35 -10.12
C PRO A 9 7.01 -13.22 -11.14
N GLN A 10 7.14 -13.55 -12.43
CA GLN A 10 7.33 -12.55 -13.49
C GLN A 10 6.06 -11.73 -13.70
N GLU A 11 4.92 -12.38 -13.71
CA GLU A 11 3.63 -11.69 -13.79
C GLU A 11 3.38 -10.87 -12.52
N TRP A 12 3.74 -11.40 -11.35
CA TRP A 12 3.59 -10.69 -10.07
C TRP A 12 4.38 -9.37 -10.06
N VAL A 13 5.59 -9.35 -10.61
CA VAL A 13 6.42 -8.13 -10.71
C VAL A 13 5.89 -7.13 -11.74
N SER A 14 5.33 -7.62 -12.84
CA SER A 14 4.97 -6.78 -13.99
C SER A 14 3.53 -6.28 -13.98
N THR A 15 2.67 -6.86 -13.15
CA THR A 15 1.25 -6.48 -13.09
C THR A 15 0.75 -6.50 -11.65
N GLU A 16 0.20 -5.39 -11.20
CA GLU A 16 -0.38 -5.30 -9.86
C GLU A 16 -1.67 -4.48 -9.89
N PRO A 17 -2.78 -4.97 -9.30
CA PRO A 17 -3.93 -4.13 -9.07
C PRO A 17 -3.57 -3.05 -8.03
N GLY A 18 -4.10 -1.86 -8.21
CA GLY A 18 -3.81 -0.78 -7.29
C GLY A 18 -4.67 0.44 -7.55
N ILE A 19 -4.41 1.50 -6.82
CA ILE A 19 -5.15 2.75 -6.95
C ILE A 19 -4.65 3.58 -8.13
N THR A 20 -5.56 4.40 -8.67
CA THR A 20 -5.24 5.42 -9.69
C THR A 20 -4.69 6.68 -9.02
N ASN A 21 -4.12 7.59 -9.84
CA ASN A 21 -3.68 8.89 -9.35
C ASN A 21 -4.84 9.72 -8.79
N ASP A 22 -6.04 9.60 -9.34
CA ASP A 22 -7.25 10.23 -8.80
C ASP A 22 -7.65 9.67 -7.44
N ALA A 23 -7.61 8.34 -7.30
CA ALA A 23 -7.89 7.69 -6.03
C ALA A 23 -6.87 8.10 -4.96
N ALA A 24 -5.58 8.24 -5.32
CA ALA A 24 -4.56 8.73 -4.40
C ALA A 24 -4.87 10.16 -3.92
N ARG A 25 -5.29 11.06 -4.81
CA ARG A 25 -5.73 12.42 -4.45
C ARG A 25 -6.95 12.41 -3.53
N TYR A 26 -7.92 11.56 -3.84
CA TYR A 26 -9.11 11.41 -2.99
C TYR A 26 -8.73 10.93 -1.58
N LEU A 27 -7.91 9.88 -1.48
CA LEU A 27 -7.43 9.38 -0.19
C LEU A 27 -6.64 10.44 0.58
N ALA A 28 -5.77 11.20 -0.11
CA ALA A 28 -5.03 12.28 0.51
C ALA A 28 -5.97 13.37 1.09
N SER A 29 -7.08 13.66 0.42
CA SER A 29 -8.06 14.63 0.91
C SER A 29 -8.74 14.23 2.23
N LEU A 30 -8.75 12.94 2.55
CA LEU A 30 -9.26 12.40 3.82
C LEU A 30 -8.23 12.51 4.97
N ASN A 31 -7.00 12.90 4.66
CA ASN A 31 -5.89 13.07 5.60
C ASN A 31 -5.65 11.84 6.52
N PRO A 32 -5.55 10.62 5.98
CA PRO A 32 -5.25 9.46 6.80
C PRO A 32 -3.79 9.47 7.25
N MET A 33 -3.47 8.76 8.32
CA MET A 33 -2.09 8.55 8.75
C MET A 33 -1.30 7.69 7.74
N ALA A 34 -1.96 6.69 7.16
CA ALA A 34 -1.37 5.76 6.22
C ALA A 34 -2.40 5.21 5.23
N VAL A 35 -1.92 4.78 4.07
CA VAL A 35 -2.66 3.97 3.09
C VAL A 35 -1.89 2.67 2.91
N GLY A 36 -2.59 1.54 2.94
CA GLY A 36 -1.94 0.25 2.86
C GLY A 36 -2.64 -0.74 1.93
N SER A 37 -1.86 -1.70 1.42
CA SER A 37 -2.36 -2.76 0.55
C SER A 37 -1.59 -4.08 0.78
N ASP A 38 -2.15 -5.16 0.27
CA ASP A 38 -1.48 -6.47 0.21
C ASP A 38 -0.70 -6.68 -1.09
N THR A 39 -0.61 -5.64 -1.92
CA THR A 39 0.15 -5.59 -3.17
C THR A 39 1.58 -5.08 -2.92
N TRP A 40 2.52 -5.38 -3.83
CA TRP A 40 3.90 -4.91 -3.72
C TRP A 40 4.04 -3.41 -4.00
N GLY A 41 3.06 -2.82 -4.68
CA GLY A 41 2.89 -1.39 -4.88
C GLY A 41 1.46 -0.99 -4.59
N VAL A 42 1.23 0.19 -4.00
CA VAL A 42 -0.12 0.67 -3.74
C VAL A 42 -0.83 1.12 -5.00
N GLY A 43 -0.08 1.63 -5.98
CA GLY A 43 -0.58 2.05 -7.29
C GLY A 43 -0.70 0.90 -8.28
N ALA A 44 -1.56 1.05 -9.28
CA ALA A 44 -1.74 0.07 -10.35
C ALA A 44 -0.48 -0.04 -11.23
N VAL A 45 -0.09 -1.27 -11.57
CA VAL A 45 1.01 -1.56 -12.49
C VAL A 45 0.54 -2.54 -13.58
N PRO A 46 0.62 -2.19 -14.88
CA PRO A 46 0.97 -0.86 -15.38
C PRO A 46 -0.04 0.22 -14.95
N PRO A 47 0.35 1.50 -14.95
CA PRO A 47 -0.58 2.58 -14.62
C PRO A 47 -1.71 2.63 -15.66
N ILE A 48 -2.87 3.11 -15.22
CA ILE A 48 -4.01 3.34 -16.12
C ILE A 48 -3.63 4.43 -17.13
N GLU A 49 -4.18 4.35 -18.33
CA GLU A 49 -3.92 5.32 -19.40
C GLU A 49 -4.12 6.76 -18.89
N GLY A 50 -3.12 7.60 -19.14
CA GLY A 50 -3.08 8.98 -18.67
C GLY A 50 -2.44 9.19 -17.28
N ASP A 51 -2.29 8.13 -16.50
CA ASP A 51 -1.64 8.20 -15.19
C ASP A 51 -0.11 8.11 -15.32
N LYS A 52 0.59 8.75 -14.39
CA LYS A 52 2.05 8.64 -14.26
C LYS A 52 2.40 7.51 -13.30
N VAL A 53 3.42 6.75 -13.64
CA VAL A 53 3.96 5.67 -12.79
C VAL A 53 4.36 6.24 -11.43
N PHE A 54 3.94 5.59 -10.35
CA PHE A 54 4.26 5.95 -8.95
C PHE A 54 3.90 7.39 -8.55
N TYR A 55 2.99 8.03 -9.26
CA TYR A 55 2.54 9.37 -8.88
C TYR A 55 1.71 9.38 -7.59
N ASP A 56 1.08 8.27 -7.27
CA ASP A 56 0.47 7.98 -5.98
C ASP A 56 1.46 8.17 -4.80
N HIS A 57 2.71 7.73 -4.95
CA HIS A 57 3.79 7.96 -3.98
C HIS A 57 4.13 9.44 -3.83
N VAL A 58 4.14 10.18 -4.94
CA VAL A 58 4.35 11.64 -4.89
C VAL A 58 3.21 12.30 -4.12
N THR A 59 1.97 11.96 -4.48
CA THR A 59 0.78 12.53 -3.85
C THR A 59 0.69 12.16 -2.37
N LEU A 60 0.83 10.89 -2.02
CA LEU A 60 0.65 10.44 -0.63
C LEU A 60 1.83 10.86 0.25
N ILE A 61 3.06 10.49 -0.13
CA ILE A 61 4.24 10.67 0.72
C ILE A 61 4.75 12.12 0.67
N LYS A 62 5.12 12.59 -0.54
CA LYS A 62 5.83 13.85 -0.70
C LYS A 62 4.95 15.07 -0.44
N GLU A 63 3.73 15.07 -0.98
CA GLU A 63 2.84 16.22 -0.91
C GLU A 63 2.01 16.26 0.37
N ASN A 64 1.66 15.10 0.92
CA ASN A 64 0.73 15.00 2.05
C ASN A 64 1.29 14.32 3.30
N GLY A 65 2.50 13.75 3.28
CA GLY A 65 3.13 13.12 4.44
C GLY A 65 2.43 11.85 4.92
N ILE A 66 1.66 11.19 4.05
CA ILE A 66 0.91 9.98 4.32
C ILE A 66 1.81 8.78 4.09
N TYR A 67 1.91 7.88 5.07
CA TYR A 67 2.68 6.65 4.92
C TYR A 67 2.03 5.70 3.91
N ILE A 68 2.86 4.99 3.15
CA ILE A 68 2.43 3.87 2.32
C ILE A 68 2.91 2.57 2.96
N LEU A 69 2.01 1.61 3.14
CA LEU A 69 2.27 0.30 3.73
C LEU A 69 1.96 -0.78 2.69
N GLU A 70 2.99 -1.38 2.13
CA GLU A 70 2.87 -2.34 1.02
C GLU A 70 3.14 -3.77 1.47
N THR A 71 2.71 -4.74 0.68
CA THR A 71 2.92 -6.18 0.92
C THR A 71 2.39 -6.65 2.28
N MET A 72 1.29 -6.06 2.76
CA MET A 72 0.66 -6.44 4.03
C MET A 72 -0.14 -7.74 3.89
N ASN A 73 -0.13 -8.57 4.93
CA ASN A 73 -0.98 -9.75 4.97
C ASN A 73 -2.39 -9.40 5.49
N THR A 74 -3.28 -9.01 4.60
CA THR A 74 -4.66 -8.61 4.92
C THR A 74 -5.66 -9.76 4.78
N GLY A 75 -5.22 -10.94 4.38
CA GLY A 75 -6.09 -12.07 4.04
C GLY A 75 -7.04 -12.49 5.15
N ARG A 76 -6.58 -12.50 6.40
CA ARG A 76 -7.42 -12.86 7.54
C ARG A 76 -8.50 -11.80 7.82
N LEU A 77 -8.16 -10.52 7.79
CA LEU A 77 -9.13 -9.44 7.94
C LEU A 77 -10.23 -9.55 6.89
N ALA A 78 -9.84 -9.78 5.62
CA ALA A 78 -10.77 -9.94 4.52
C ALA A 78 -11.68 -11.17 4.70
N SER A 79 -11.12 -12.32 5.08
CA SER A 79 -11.90 -13.57 5.24
C SER A 79 -12.88 -13.53 6.43
N GLU A 80 -12.57 -12.78 7.47
CA GLU A 80 -13.42 -12.58 8.65
C GLU A 80 -14.34 -11.36 8.51
N GLY A 81 -14.28 -10.61 7.40
CA GLY A 81 -15.12 -9.43 7.15
C GLY A 81 -14.82 -8.27 8.09
N VAL A 82 -13.59 -8.18 8.60
CA VAL A 82 -13.17 -7.15 9.56
C VAL A 82 -12.91 -5.85 8.82
N SER A 83 -13.69 -4.82 9.15
CA SER A 83 -13.55 -3.46 8.56
C SER A 83 -12.97 -2.43 9.54
N GLU A 84 -12.99 -2.71 10.84
CA GLU A 84 -12.46 -1.84 11.87
C GLU A 84 -11.61 -2.64 12.87
N PHE A 85 -10.45 -2.13 13.22
CA PHE A 85 -9.53 -2.79 14.14
C PHE A 85 -8.53 -1.80 14.75
N LEU A 86 -7.94 -2.16 15.86
CA LEU A 86 -6.79 -1.43 16.39
C LEU A 86 -5.55 -1.80 15.57
N PHE A 87 -4.99 -0.80 14.87
CA PHE A 87 -3.76 -0.98 14.11
C PHE A 87 -2.55 -0.53 14.92
N VAL A 88 -1.57 -1.41 15.07
CA VAL A 88 -0.32 -1.13 15.78
C VAL A 88 0.86 -1.29 14.85
N LEU A 89 1.63 -0.23 14.69
CA LEU A 89 2.84 -0.20 13.89
C LEU A 89 3.97 0.48 14.67
N GLY A 90 5.00 -0.28 15.00
CA GLY A 90 6.22 0.19 15.64
C GLY A 90 7.40 0.20 14.67
N GLN A 91 7.45 1.18 13.77
CA GLN A 91 8.57 1.31 12.84
C GLN A 91 9.80 1.93 13.50
N ALA A 92 11.00 1.55 13.04
CA ALA A 92 12.22 2.18 13.45
C ALA A 92 12.33 3.63 12.93
N LYS A 93 12.85 4.55 13.76
CA LYS A 93 13.09 5.95 13.38
C LYS A 93 14.52 6.11 12.87
N LEU A 94 14.74 5.75 11.61
CA LEU A 94 16.05 5.84 10.96
C LEU A 94 16.15 7.13 10.14
N LYS A 95 17.04 8.01 10.52
CA LYS A 95 17.28 9.26 9.78
C LYS A 95 17.80 8.97 8.37
N GLY A 96 17.12 9.50 7.35
CA GLY A 96 17.47 9.32 5.95
C GLY A 96 16.99 8.01 5.32
N ALA A 97 16.33 7.13 6.05
CA ALA A 97 15.67 5.97 5.47
C ALA A 97 14.38 6.38 4.73
N VAL A 98 14.18 5.82 3.54
CA VAL A 98 12.96 6.02 2.74
C VAL A 98 12.04 4.81 2.76
N GLN A 99 12.59 3.64 3.11
CA GLN A 99 11.85 2.37 3.22
C GLN A 99 12.43 1.54 4.36
N MET A 100 11.63 0.67 4.91
CA MET A 100 12.07 -0.33 5.91
C MET A 100 11.09 -1.50 5.95
N ILE A 101 11.57 -2.63 6.45
CA ILE A 101 10.71 -3.77 6.80
C ILE A 101 9.89 -3.36 8.03
N ILE A 102 8.60 -3.63 7.97
CA ILE A 102 7.64 -3.39 9.04
C ILE A 102 6.93 -4.69 9.43
N ASN A 103 6.42 -4.73 10.63
CA ASN A 103 5.60 -5.85 11.13
C ASN A 103 4.36 -5.29 11.85
N PRO A 104 3.36 -4.78 11.11
CA PRO A 104 2.14 -4.24 11.68
C PRO A 104 1.27 -5.35 12.28
N VAL A 105 0.49 -4.99 13.29
CA VAL A 105 -0.47 -5.88 13.95
C VAL A 105 -1.85 -5.24 13.93
N ALA A 106 -2.86 -6.02 13.56
CA ALA A 106 -4.27 -5.68 13.72
C ALA A 106 -4.85 -6.48 14.88
N LEU A 107 -5.62 -5.83 15.75
CA LEU A 107 -6.32 -6.45 16.88
C LEU A 107 -7.83 -6.14 16.74
N TRP A 108 -8.67 -7.17 16.71
CA TRP A 108 -10.14 -7.11 16.58
C TRP A 108 -10.84 -8.13 17.45
#